data_1d8a917d712b7e92e15c788fa8fab69c
#
_entry.id   1d8a917d712b7e92e15c788fa8fab69c
#
_cell.length_a   1.000
_cell.length_b   1.000
_cell.length_c   1.000
_cell.angle_alpha   90.00
_cell.angle_beta   90.00
_cell.angle_gamma   90.00
#
_symmetry.space_group_name_H-M   'P 1'
#
loop_
_entity.id
_entity.type
_entity.pdbx_description
1 polymer ?
#
loop_
_entity_poly.entity_id
_entity_poly.type
_entity_poly.pdbx_seq_one_letter_code
_entity_poly.pdbx_strand_id
1 'polypeptide(L)'
;MTVYSRLLGPEIRAFIARLDACYPPDAVERSIGEQREIYNAMCKVFHAGHPEGVSAADDLLQADGRTIPVRRYMPSGAPGKALVVYYHGGGFVVGGLESHDDVCAEICAATGYRVAAVDYRLAPEHIHPAQSDDAIAAFRLLAAGHDGPVIVCGDSAGGTLSAAVCHALRSEDKAPAGQVLIYPALGGDESKGSYVTHANAPGLTTTDMKAYNALRSGGRKITGDPSFKPLMDTDFSGLPPTIMVSADCDPLNDDCPDYRDALLAAGGKAHWVEGKGLIHGFLRARHTAEPAREAFAEITSAVAALGRGEWPY
;
A
#
# COMPACT_ATOMS: atom_id res chain seq x y z
N MET A 1 17.22 6.47 -26.50
CA MET A 1 17.12 5.63 -25.26
C MET A 1 16.51 6.50 -24.18
N THR A 2 15.47 6.05 -23.53
CA THR A 2 14.84 6.78 -22.41
C THR A 2 15.79 6.80 -21.20
N VAL A 3 15.60 7.75 -20.28
CA VAL A 3 16.38 7.82 -19.03
C VAL A 3 16.30 6.49 -18.27
N TYR A 4 15.14 5.84 -18.29
CA TYR A 4 14.89 4.57 -17.60
C TYR A 4 15.68 3.37 -18.16
N SER A 5 16.14 3.41 -19.42
CA SER A 5 17.02 2.35 -19.94
C SER A 5 18.40 2.29 -19.26
N ARG A 6 18.79 3.38 -18.55
CA ARG A 6 20.03 3.46 -17.77
C ARG A 6 19.81 3.24 -16.28
N LEU A 7 18.66 3.67 -15.75
CA LEU A 7 18.33 3.57 -14.33
C LEU A 7 17.86 2.17 -13.94
N LEU A 8 17.16 1.48 -14.85
CA LEU A 8 16.54 0.19 -14.57
C LEU A 8 17.39 -0.97 -15.04
N GLY A 9 17.59 -1.96 -14.19
CA GLY A 9 18.26 -3.21 -14.51
C GLY A 9 17.49 -4.08 -15.54
N PRO A 10 18.15 -5.09 -16.12
CA PRO A 10 17.53 -5.93 -17.15
C PRO A 10 16.27 -6.67 -16.66
N GLU A 11 16.25 -7.12 -15.42
CA GLU A 11 15.11 -7.85 -14.83
C GLU A 11 13.87 -6.94 -14.67
N ILE A 12 14.05 -5.70 -14.21
CA ILE A 12 12.97 -4.73 -14.11
C ILE A 12 12.46 -4.32 -15.49
N ARG A 13 13.34 -4.17 -16.48
CA ARG A 13 12.91 -3.93 -17.86
C ARG A 13 12.11 -5.10 -18.44
N ALA A 14 12.50 -6.33 -18.13
CA ALA A 14 11.74 -7.52 -18.53
C ALA A 14 10.38 -7.57 -17.83
N PHE A 15 10.32 -7.18 -16.55
CA PHE A 15 9.06 -7.04 -15.82
C PHE A 15 8.16 -6.00 -16.46
N ILE A 16 8.66 -4.80 -16.79
CA ILE A 16 7.90 -3.75 -17.48
C ILE A 16 7.32 -4.25 -18.80
N ALA A 17 8.14 -4.93 -19.62
CA ALA A 17 7.65 -5.47 -20.89
C ALA A 17 6.51 -6.49 -20.71
N ARG A 18 6.56 -7.31 -19.65
CA ARG A 18 5.45 -8.23 -19.32
C ARG A 18 4.23 -7.49 -18.78
N LEU A 19 4.45 -6.44 -17.98
CA LEU A 19 3.38 -5.61 -17.44
C LEU A 19 2.63 -4.90 -18.57
N ASP A 20 3.37 -4.23 -19.47
CA ASP A 20 2.80 -3.52 -20.62
C ASP A 20 2.00 -4.46 -21.53
N ALA A 21 2.45 -5.70 -21.70
CA ALA A 21 1.74 -6.71 -22.51
C ALA A 21 0.37 -7.13 -21.90
N CYS A 22 0.13 -6.84 -20.63
CA CYS A 22 -1.17 -7.10 -19.98
C CYS A 22 -2.22 -6.01 -20.27
N TYR A 23 -1.79 -4.83 -20.73
CA TYR A 23 -2.68 -3.71 -20.95
C TYR A 23 -2.90 -3.47 -22.45
N PRO A 24 -4.15 -3.50 -22.93
CA PRO A 24 -4.45 -3.08 -24.31
C PRO A 24 -4.17 -1.56 -24.46
N PRO A 25 -3.84 -1.11 -25.68
CA PRO A 25 -3.47 0.29 -25.93
C PRO A 25 -4.55 1.31 -25.52
N ASP A 26 -5.82 0.90 -25.52
CA ASP A 26 -7.00 1.70 -25.18
C ASP A 26 -7.46 1.50 -23.72
N ALA A 27 -6.66 0.87 -22.87
CA ALA A 27 -7.06 0.49 -21.50
C ALA A 27 -7.63 1.67 -20.70
N VAL A 28 -7.01 2.85 -20.81
CA VAL A 28 -7.42 4.05 -20.05
C VAL A 28 -8.72 4.69 -20.56
N GLU A 29 -9.12 4.38 -21.80
CA GLU A 29 -10.35 4.88 -22.43
C GLU A 29 -11.57 3.98 -22.12
N ARG A 30 -11.32 2.79 -21.57
CA ARG A 30 -12.36 1.82 -21.24
C ARG A 30 -13.13 2.21 -20.00
N SER A 31 -14.31 1.62 -19.86
CA SER A 31 -15.11 1.79 -18.63
C SER A 31 -14.33 1.34 -17.39
N ILE A 32 -14.65 1.89 -16.23
CA ILE A 32 -14.01 1.51 -14.96
C ILE A 32 -14.15 0.01 -14.67
N GLY A 33 -15.29 -0.59 -15.03
CA GLY A 33 -15.49 -2.04 -14.91
C GLY A 33 -14.45 -2.83 -15.73
N GLU A 34 -14.27 -2.47 -16.99
CA GLU A 34 -13.27 -3.10 -17.87
C GLU A 34 -11.84 -2.85 -17.39
N GLN A 35 -11.53 -1.63 -16.89
CA GLN A 35 -10.22 -1.35 -16.29
C GLN A 35 -9.93 -2.24 -15.09
N ARG A 36 -10.93 -2.51 -14.24
CA ARG A 36 -10.81 -3.47 -13.11
C ARG A 36 -10.56 -4.89 -13.60
N GLU A 37 -11.24 -5.32 -14.66
CA GLU A 37 -11.03 -6.65 -15.26
C GLU A 37 -9.61 -6.79 -15.82
N ILE A 38 -9.12 -5.77 -16.54
CA ILE A 38 -7.74 -5.74 -17.07
C ILE A 38 -6.73 -5.78 -15.92
N TYR A 39 -6.91 -4.95 -14.88
CA TYR A 39 -6.04 -4.93 -13.71
C TYR A 39 -6.02 -6.29 -12.99
N ASN A 40 -7.18 -6.89 -12.76
CA ASN A 40 -7.27 -8.20 -12.12
C ASN A 40 -6.65 -9.31 -12.98
N ALA A 41 -6.79 -9.24 -14.30
CA ALA A 41 -6.14 -10.17 -15.23
C ALA A 41 -4.62 -10.02 -15.19
N MET A 42 -4.10 -8.79 -15.17
CA MET A 42 -2.68 -8.49 -14.98
C MET A 42 -2.18 -9.05 -13.65
N CYS A 43 -2.89 -8.84 -12.54
CA CYS A 43 -2.52 -9.37 -11.24
C CYS A 43 -2.35 -10.90 -11.26
N LYS A 44 -3.25 -11.62 -11.95
CA LYS A 44 -3.17 -13.08 -12.09
C LYS A 44 -1.93 -13.55 -12.85
N VAL A 45 -1.42 -12.74 -13.81
CA VAL A 45 -0.17 -13.08 -14.55
C VAL A 45 1.04 -13.13 -13.63
N PHE A 46 1.03 -12.31 -12.56
CA PHE A 46 2.14 -12.20 -11.62
C PHE A 46 1.88 -12.94 -10.29
N HIS A 47 0.72 -13.53 -10.11
CA HIS A 47 0.35 -14.25 -8.89
C HIS A 47 1.16 -15.54 -8.75
N ALA A 48 1.88 -15.66 -7.63
CA ALA A 48 2.79 -16.79 -7.39
C ALA A 48 2.14 -18.00 -6.70
N GLY A 49 0.87 -17.88 -6.31
CA GLY A 49 0.18 -18.83 -5.44
C GLY A 49 0.47 -18.58 -3.97
N HIS A 50 -0.17 -19.36 -3.11
CA HIS A 50 0.08 -19.27 -1.68
C HIS A 50 1.33 -20.08 -1.30
N PRO A 51 2.18 -19.56 -0.39
CA PRO A 51 3.22 -20.36 0.25
C PRO A 51 2.62 -21.56 0.98
N GLU A 52 3.38 -22.67 1.03
CA GLU A 52 3.00 -23.83 1.83
C GLU A 52 2.78 -23.43 3.29
N GLY A 53 1.74 -23.97 3.90
CA GLY A 53 1.43 -23.71 5.31
C GLY A 53 0.69 -22.39 5.58
N VAL A 54 0.15 -21.74 4.57
CA VAL A 54 -0.77 -20.59 4.74
C VAL A 54 -2.16 -20.98 4.26
N SER A 55 -3.17 -20.76 5.10
CA SER A 55 -4.57 -20.85 4.72
C SER A 55 -5.19 -19.47 4.60
N ALA A 56 -6.15 -19.30 3.69
CA ALA A 56 -6.91 -18.07 3.52
C ALA A 56 -8.42 -18.35 3.62
N ALA A 57 -9.17 -17.43 4.22
CA ALA A 57 -10.62 -17.51 4.31
C ALA A 57 -11.23 -16.11 4.26
N ASP A 58 -12.31 -15.96 3.49
CA ASP A 58 -13.06 -14.72 3.41
C ASP A 58 -14.00 -14.58 4.60
N ASP A 59 -14.16 -13.35 5.09
CA ASP A 59 -14.99 -12.97 6.22
C ASP A 59 -15.63 -11.60 5.96
N LEU A 60 -16.65 -11.24 6.71
CA LEU A 60 -17.41 -10.01 6.56
C LEU A 60 -17.44 -9.25 7.88
N LEU A 61 -16.87 -8.06 7.91
CA LEU A 61 -16.98 -7.16 9.05
C LEU A 61 -18.24 -6.30 8.95
N GLN A 62 -18.97 -6.17 10.05
CA GLN A 62 -20.17 -5.31 10.12
C GLN A 62 -19.79 -3.99 10.79
N ALA A 63 -19.90 -2.89 10.07
CA ALA A 63 -19.54 -1.55 10.53
C ALA A 63 -20.60 -0.52 10.13
N ASP A 64 -21.22 0.13 11.09
CA ASP A 64 -22.09 1.30 10.88
C ASP A 64 -23.13 1.12 9.76
N GLY A 65 -23.80 -0.04 9.74
CA GLY A 65 -24.82 -0.37 8.75
C GLY A 65 -24.29 -0.78 7.37
N ARG A 66 -23.01 -1.02 7.24
CA ARG A 66 -22.37 -1.55 6.02
C ARG A 66 -21.51 -2.79 6.31
N THR A 67 -21.26 -3.54 5.28
CA THR A 67 -20.41 -4.73 5.33
C THR A 67 -19.10 -4.44 4.62
N ILE A 68 -17.98 -4.77 5.26
CA ILE A 68 -16.62 -4.65 4.69
C ILE A 68 -16.06 -6.06 4.54
N PRO A 69 -15.86 -6.56 3.30
CA PRO A 69 -15.23 -7.87 3.09
C PRO A 69 -13.76 -7.83 3.51
N VAL A 70 -13.29 -8.93 4.08
CA VAL A 70 -11.88 -9.12 4.42
C VAL A 70 -11.45 -10.54 4.09
N ARG A 71 -10.18 -10.73 3.74
CA ARG A 71 -9.57 -12.06 3.64
C ARG A 71 -8.56 -12.22 4.76
N ARG A 72 -8.73 -13.30 5.55
CA ARG A 72 -7.87 -13.63 6.68
C ARG A 72 -6.89 -14.71 6.27
N TYR A 73 -5.62 -14.45 6.44
CA TYR A 73 -4.53 -15.41 6.23
C TYR A 73 -4.01 -15.88 7.57
N MET A 74 -3.83 -17.20 7.69
CA MET A 74 -3.40 -17.86 8.90
C MET A 74 -2.21 -18.77 8.59
N PRO A 75 -1.07 -18.62 9.32
CA PRO A 75 0.04 -19.54 9.18
C PRO A 75 -0.30 -20.90 9.82
N SER A 76 0.29 -21.98 9.30
CA SER A 76 0.23 -23.29 9.94
C SER A 76 0.99 -23.26 11.26
N GLY A 77 0.43 -23.84 12.30
CA GLY A 77 1.00 -23.81 13.64
C GLY A 77 0.50 -22.65 14.49
N ALA A 78 1.17 -22.38 15.61
CA ALA A 78 0.79 -21.30 16.51
C ALA A 78 1.19 -19.94 15.89
N PRO A 79 0.22 -19.06 15.58
CA PRO A 79 0.54 -17.75 15.00
C PRO A 79 1.26 -16.88 16.03
N GLY A 80 2.12 -16.00 15.55
CA GLY A 80 2.71 -14.93 16.34
C GLY A 80 1.63 -13.99 16.91
N LYS A 81 2.02 -13.16 17.88
CA LYS A 81 1.07 -12.32 18.64
C LYS A 81 0.51 -11.14 17.82
N ALA A 82 1.23 -10.69 16.78
CA ALA A 82 0.78 -9.56 15.99
C ALA A 82 -0.30 -9.96 14.97
N LEU A 83 -1.11 -8.97 14.62
CA LEU A 83 -2.00 -8.98 13.47
C LEU A 83 -1.53 -7.92 12.48
N VAL A 84 -1.49 -8.24 11.20
CA VAL A 84 -1.25 -7.28 10.12
C VAL A 84 -2.58 -6.98 9.46
N VAL A 85 -2.95 -5.70 9.36
CA VAL A 85 -4.08 -5.24 8.56
C VAL A 85 -3.50 -4.66 7.27
N TYR A 86 -3.84 -5.29 6.15
CA TYR A 86 -3.31 -4.91 4.83
C TYR A 86 -4.36 -4.19 3.99
N TYR A 87 -3.98 -3.06 3.42
CA TYR A 87 -4.76 -2.30 2.46
C TYR A 87 -4.08 -2.36 1.10
N HIS A 88 -4.83 -2.81 0.09
CA HIS A 88 -4.27 -3.00 -1.26
C HIS A 88 -4.08 -1.69 -2.02
N GLY A 89 -3.13 -1.67 -2.98
CA GLY A 89 -2.95 -0.62 -3.95
C GLY A 89 -3.99 -0.66 -5.08
N GLY A 90 -3.88 0.27 -6.03
CA GLY A 90 -4.77 0.37 -7.19
C GLY A 90 -5.47 1.71 -7.32
N GLY A 91 -4.86 2.79 -6.83
CA GLY A 91 -5.35 4.17 -7.04
C GLY A 91 -6.73 4.43 -6.46
N PHE A 92 -7.21 3.61 -5.52
CA PHE A 92 -8.57 3.64 -4.95
C PHE A 92 -9.69 3.30 -5.96
N VAL A 93 -9.36 2.87 -7.17
CA VAL A 93 -10.27 2.64 -8.29
C VAL A 93 -10.30 1.18 -8.72
N VAL A 94 -9.16 0.52 -8.66
CA VAL A 94 -8.98 -0.90 -9.02
C VAL A 94 -8.38 -1.70 -7.86
N GLY A 95 -8.32 -3.00 -7.97
CA GLY A 95 -7.82 -3.89 -6.95
C GLY A 95 -8.93 -4.46 -6.06
N GLY A 96 -8.54 -5.30 -5.11
CA GLY A 96 -9.40 -6.03 -4.17
C GLY A 96 -8.66 -7.20 -3.55
N LEU A 97 -9.36 -8.11 -2.92
CA LEU A 97 -8.76 -9.27 -2.23
C LEU A 97 -7.92 -10.14 -3.17
N GLU A 98 -8.40 -10.36 -4.40
CA GLU A 98 -7.70 -11.21 -5.38
C GLU A 98 -6.42 -10.60 -5.92
N SER A 99 -6.35 -9.27 -5.98
CA SER A 99 -5.20 -8.58 -6.61
C SER A 99 -3.92 -8.63 -5.77
N HIS A 100 -4.04 -8.80 -4.46
CA HIS A 100 -2.90 -8.82 -3.52
C HIS A 100 -2.91 -10.08 -2.64
N ASP A 101 -3.63 -11.12 -3.07
CA ASP A 101 -3.81 -12.37 -2.35
C ASP A 101 -2.48 -13.05 -2.02
N ASP A 102 -1.61 -13.21 -3.00
CA ASP A 102 -0.29 -13.80 -2.84
C ASP A 102 0.66 -12.93 -1.97
N VAL A 103 0.61 -11.62 -2.11
CA VAL A 103 1.39 -10.69 -1.28
C VAL A 103 1.03 -10.85 0.19
N CYS A 104 -0.26 -10.88 0.53
CA CYS A 104 -0.74 -11.06 1.89
C CYS A 104 -0.39 -12.45 2.45
N ALA A 105 -0.53 -13.49 1.61
CA ALA A 105 -0.14 -14.86 1.99
C ALA A 105 1.38 -14.96 2.26
N GLU A 106 2.21 -14.31 1.46
CA GLU A 106 3.66 -14.29 1.66
C GLU A 106 4.08 -13.47 2.88
N ILE A 107 3.42 -12.33 3.17
CA ILE A 107 3.64 -11.60 4.43
C ILE A 107 3.27 -12.49 5.62
N CYS A 108 2.16 -13.23 5.55
CA CYS A 108 1.76 -14.18 6.58
C CYS A 108 2.81 -15.28 6.78
N ALA A 109 3.30 -15.88 5.70
CA ALA A 109 4.32 -16.95 5.76
C ALA A 109 5.66 -16.43 6.33
N ALA A 110 6.13 -15.29 5.84
CA ALA A 110 7.43 -14.72 6.21
C ALA A 110 7.47 -14.26 7.68
N THR A 111 6.36 -13.73 8.20
CA THR A 111 6.30 -13.17 9.56
C THR A 111 5.77 -14.15 10.60
N GLY A 112 5.02 -15.16 10.17
CA GLY A 112 4.26 -16.03 11.06
C GLY A 112 3.08 -15.32 11.74
N TYR A 113 2.70 -14.14 11.29
CA TYR A 113 1.56 -13.37 11.81
C TYR A 113 0.29 -13.67 11.04
N ARG A 114 -0.86 -13.46 11.68
CA ARG A 114 -2.13 -13.37 10.97
C ARG A 114 -2.13 -12.11 10.11
N VAL A 115 -2.68 -12.21 8.91
CA VAL A 115 -2.90 -11.06 8.03
C VAL A 115 -4.39 -10.93 7.72
N ALA A 116 -4.92 -9.73 7.73
CA ALA A 116 -6.27 -9.42 7.28
C ALA A 116 -6.22 -8.38 6.16
N ALA A 117 -6.46 -8.79 4.93
CA ALA A 117 -6.61 -7.91 3.79
C ALA A 117 -8.02 -7.32 3.77
N VAL A 118 -8.14 -6.01 3.56
CA VAL A 118 -9.39 -5.26 3.59
C VAL A 118 -9.82 -4.88 2.18
N ASP A 119 -11.04 -5.27 1.80
CA ASP A 119 -11.67 -4.90 0.53
C ASP A 119 -12.51 -3.64 0.73
N TYR A 120 -11.85 -2.51 0.76
CA TYR A 120 -12.47 -1.20 0.96
C TYR A 120 -13.21 -0.74 -0.30
N ARG A 121 -14.26 0.07 -0.15
CA ARG A 121 -15.06 0.60 -1.26
C ARG A 121 -14.21 1.41 -2.22
N LEU A 122 -14.44 1.25 -3.52
CA LEU A 122 -13.69 1.88 -4.59
C LEU A 122 -14.43 3.07 -5.21
N ALA A 123 -13.65 4.02 -5.71
CA ALA A 123 -14.12 5.10 -6.55
C ALA A 123 -14.27 4.59 -8.03
N PRO A 124 -15.11 5.23 -8.82
CA PRO A 124 -15.90 6.46 -8.56
C PRO A 124 -17.25 6.18 -7.88
N GLU A 125 -17.66 4.94 -7.70
CA GLU A 125 -18.96 4.59 -7.10
C GLU A 125 -19.07 5.11 -5.66
N HIS A 126 -17.95 5.07 -4.95
CA HIS A 126 -17.81 5.57 -3.61
C HIS A 126 -16.62 6.53 -3.53
N ILE A 127 -16.91 7.83 -3.60
CA ILE A 127 -15.86 8.84 -3.51
C ILE A 127 -15.39 9.03 -2.06
N HIS A 128 -14.24 9.68 -1.89
CA HIS A 128 -13.72 10.06 -0.57
C HIS A 128 -14.81 10.78 0.28
N PRO A 129 -14.96 10.41 1.58
CA PRO A 129 -14.04 9.62 2.43
C PRO A 129 -14.31 8.11 2.50
N ALA A 130 -15.12 7.52 1.64
CA ALA A 130 -15.58 6.14 1.75
C ALA A 130 -14.44 5.12 1.96
N GLN A 131 -13.30 5.28 1.27
CA GLN A 131 -12.15 4.39 1.38
C GLN A 131 -11.49 4.46 2.77
N SER A 132 -11.26 5.67 3.26
CA SER A 132 -10.68 5.89 4.59
C SER A 132 -11.65 5.50 5.72
N ASP A 133 -12.96 5.74 5.54
CA ASP A 133 -13.98 5.30 6.49
C ASP A 133 -14.00 3.77 6.64
N ASP A 134 -13.90 3.03 5.53
CA ASP A 134 -13.84 1.57 5.57
C ASP A 134 -12.54 1.08 6.18
N ALA A 135 -11.40 1.69 5.83
CA ALA A 135 -10.11 1.32 6.38
C ALA A 135 -10.05 1.52 7.90
N ILE A 136 -10.54 2.66 8.41
CA ILE A 136 -10.60 2.98 9.84
C ILE A 136 -11.56 2.04 10.57
N ALA A 137 -12.76 1.81 10.01
CA ALA A 137 -13.74 0.93 10.62
C ALA A 137 -13.26 -0.53 10.67
N ALA A 138 -12.66 -1.03 9.59
CA ALA A 138 -12.08 -2.37 9.54
C ALA A 138 -10.96 -2.52 10.57
N PHE A 139 -10.05 -1.55 10.68
CA PHE A 139 -8.99 -1.58 11.69
C PHE A 139 -9.58 -1.67 13.11
N ARG A 140 -10.54 -0.80 13.47
CA ARG A 140 -11.15 -0.80 14.80
C ARG A 140 -11.76 -2.16 15.15
N LEU A 141 -12.51 -2.75 14.22
CA LEU A 141 -13.16 -4.07 14.44
C LEU A 141 -12.13 -5.20 14.59
N LEU A 142 -11.10 -5.20 13.74
CA LEU A 142 -10.03 -6.19 13.79
C LEU A 142 -9.19 -6.06 15.06
N ALA A 143 -8.83 -4.83 15.45
CA ALA A 143 -8.07 -4.53 16.65
C ALA A 143 -8.88 -4.83 17.93
N ALA A 144 -10.19 -4.57 17.95
CA ALA A 144 -11.05 -4.89 19.09
C ALA A 144 -11.07 -6.38 19.41
N GLY A 145 -11.04 -7.23 18.38
CA GLY A 145 -11.00 -8.69 18.50
C GLY A 145 -9.59 -9.30 18.66
N HIS A 146 -8.55 -8.47 18.86
CA HIS A 146 -7.16 -8.93 18.93
C HIS A 146 -6.44 -8.43 20.19
N ASP A 147 -5.73 -9.32 20.88
CA ASP A 147 -5.04 -9.00 22.15
C ASP A 147 -3.58 -8.58 21.97
N GLY A 148 -3.03 -8.73 20.77
CA GLY A 148 -1.65 -8.40 20.44
C GLY A 148 -1.51 -7.04 19.72
N PRO A 149 -0.28 -6.66 19.33
CA PRO A 149 -0.06 -5.47 18.51
C PRO A 149 -0.69 -5.64 17.13
N VAL A 150 -1.25 -4.55 16.60
CA VAL A 150 -1.80 -4.51 15.25
C VAL A 150 -0.95 -3.58 14.39
N ILE A 151 -0.38 -4.13 13.32
CA ILE A 151 0.44 -3.39 12.36
C ILE A 151 -0.40 -3.11 11.12
N VAL A 152 -0.39 -1.89 10.62
CA VAL A 152 -0.96 -1.58 9.32
C VAL A 152 0.12 -1.65 8.25
N CYS A 153 -0.23 -2.21 7.10
CA CYS A 153 0.64 -2.33 5.95
C CYS A 153 -0.16 -2.10 4.68
N GLY A 154 0.45 -1.51 3.67
CA GLY A 154 -0.22 -1.33 2.38
C GLY A 154 0.67 -0.69 1.35
N ASP A 155 0.32 -0.88 0.10
CA ASP A 155 1.06 -0.39 -1.04
C ASP A 155 0.30 0.70 -1.79
N SER A 156 1.00 1.72 -2.30
CA SER A 156 0.42 2.81 -3.10
C SER A 156 -0.79 3.46 -2.37
N ALA A 157 -1.98 3.38 -2.95
CA ALA A 157 -3.24 3.81 -2.32
C ALA A 157 -3.48 3.15 -0.96
N GLY A 158 -3.10 1.89 -0.80
CA GLY A 158 -3.18 1.17 0.47
C GLY A 158 -2.18 1.70 1.51
N GLY A 159 -1.01 2.17 1.06
CA GLY A 159 -0.07 2.90 1.91
C GLY A 159 -0.65 4.22 2.41
N THR A 160 -1.37 4.95 1.54
CA THR A 160 -2.14 6.14 1.95
C THR A 160 -3.18 5.80 3.02
N LEU A 161 -3.95 4.71 2.85
CA LEU A 161 -4.96 4.28 3.82
C LEU A 161 -4.33 3.84 5.15
N SER A 162 -3.20 3.14 5.10
CA SER A 162 -2.44 2.76 6.30
C SER A 162 -2.03 3.99 7.11
N ALA A 163 -1.48 5.01 6.45
CA ALA A 163 -1.12 6.26 7.11
C ALA A 163 -2.36 7.01 7.62
N ALA A 164 -3.44 7.09 6.82
CA ALA A 164 -4.70 7.72 7.22
C ALA A 164 -5.30 7.09 8.49
N VAL A 165 -5.27 5.76 8.59
CA VAL A 165 -5.68 5.02 9.80
C VAL A 165 -4.85 5.43 11.01
N CYS A 166 -3.52 5.53 10.85
CA CYS A 166 -2.63 5.97 11.93
C CYS A 166 -2.94 7.39 12.37
N HIS A 167 -3.13 8.33 11.43
CA HIS A 167 -3.49 9.71 11.76
C HIS A 167 -4.84 9.80 12.49
N ALA A 168 -5.83 9.03 12.05
CA ALA A 168 -7.17 9.05 12.65
C ALA A 168 -7.22 8.43 14.05
N LEU A 169 -6.40 7.40 14.32
CA LEU A 169 -6.53 6.56 15.51
C LEU A 169 -5.39 6.73 16.53
N ARG A 170 -4.45 7.64 16.31
CA ARG A 170 -3.24 7.81 17.13
C ARG A 170 -3.48 8.04 18.64
N SER A 171 -4.67 8.48 19.00
CA SER A 171 -5.05 8.75 20.40
C SER A 171 -6.03 7.70 20.96
N GLU A 172 -6.32 6.63 20.24
CA GLU A 172 -7.21 5.57 20.71
C GLU A 172 -6.43 4.50 21.50
N ASP A 173 -7.10 3.84 22.44
CA ASP A 173 -6.49 2.80 23.29
C ASP A 173 -5.89 1.64 22.47
N LYS A 174 -6.51 1.32 21.33
CA LYS A 174 -6.04 0.32 20.36
C LYS A 174 -5.59 0.98 19.06
N ALA A 175 -4.71 1.96 19.16
CA ALA A 175 -4.06 2.57 18.00
C ALA A 175 -3.15 1.55 17.28
N PRO A 176 -2.82 1.77 15.99
CA PRO A 176 -1.80 0.97 15.30
C PRO A 176 -0.47 0.98 16.05
N ALA A 177 0.12 -0.21 16.26
CA ALA A 177 1.40 -0.35 16.94
C ALA A 177 2.61 -0.06 16.04
N GLY A 178 2.40 -0.03 14.74
CA GLY A 178 3.39 0.30 13.71
C GLY A 178 2.77 0.38 12.33
N GLN A 179 3.46 1.00 11.39
CA GLN A 179 3.03 1.03 9.99
C GLN A 179 4.19 0.74 9.04
N VAL A 180 3.92 -0.04 7.99
CA VAL A 180 4.85 -0.31 6.90
C VAL A 180 4.20 0.14 5.60
N LEU A 181 4.78 1.16 4.97
CA LEU A 181 4.22 1.82 3.80
C LEU A 181 5.07 1.51 2.56
N ILE A 182 4.45 0.98 1.53
CA ILE A 182 5.13 0.51 0.32
C ILE A 182 4.80 1.47 -0.81
N TYR A 183 5.77 2.19 -1.35
CA TYR A 183 5.63 3.27 -2.35
C TYR A 183 4.33 4.08 -2.20
N PRO A 184 4.06 4.63 -0.99
CA PRO A 184 2.77 5.23 -0.66
C PRO A 184 2.56 6.55 -1.39
N ALA A 185 1.29 6.92 -1.66
CA ALA A 185 0.90 8.24 -2.12
C ALA A 185 0.48 9.11 -0.91
N LEU A 186 1.41 9.87 -0.34
CA LEU A 186 1.16 10.62 0.90
C LEU A 186 0.80 12.08 0.67
N GLY A 187 0.92 12.57 -0.58
CA GLY A 187 0.46 13.90 -0.97
C GLY A 187 1.49 15.00 -0.85
N GLY A 188 2.73 14.70 -1.23
CA GLY A 188 3.82 15.66 -1.36
C GLY A 188 3.57 16.76 -2.41
N ASP A 189 4.56 17.61 -2.60
CA ASP A 189 4.49 18.74 -3.51
C ASP A 189 4.64 18.31 -4.98
N GLU A 190 3.52 18.21 -5.69
CA GLU A 190 3.45 17.77 -7.08
C GLU A 190 4.18 18.70 -8.07
N SER A 191 4.71 19.87 -7.64
CA SER A 191 5.39 20.84 -8.49
C SER A 191 6.90 20.65 -8.59
N LYS A 192 7.49 19.72 -7.81
CA LYS A 192 8.95 19.53 -7.68
C LYS A 192 9.36 18.07 -7.56
N GLY A 193 10.68 17.86 -7.45
CA GLY A 193 11.29 16.57 -7.08
C GLY A 193 10.89 15.43 -8.01
N SER A 194 10.60 14.28 -7.43
CA SER A 194 10.25 13.05 -8.16
C SER A 194 8.99 13.20 -9.01
N TYR A 195 8.02 14.03 -8.59
CA TYR A 195 6.82 14.33 -9.38
C TYR A 195 7.12 14.96 -10.75
N VAL A 196 8.24 15.67 -10.86
CA VAL A 196 8.70 16.29 -12.11
C VAL A 196 9.71 15.39 -12.82
N THR A 197 10.71 14.89 -12.10
CA THR A 197 11.80 14.08 -12.68
C THR A 197 11.31 12.71 -13.16
N HIS A 198 10.32 12.14 -12.49
CA HIS A 198 9.71 10.86 -12.83
C HIS A 198 8.25 10.97 -13.31
N ALA A 199 7.86 12.14 -13.83
CA ALA A 199 6.49 12.40 -14.30
C ALA A 199 5.96 11.36 -15.32
N ASN A 200 6.84 10.75 -16.08
CA ASN A 200 6.53 9.73 -17.09
C ASN A 200 7.22 8.40 -16.76
N ALA A 201 7.31 8.02 -15.49
CA ALA A 201 7.88 6.75 -15.10
C ALA A 201 7.04 5.56 -15.56
N PRO A 202 7.67 4.41 -15.89
CA PRO A 202 6.94 3.17 -16.11
C PRO A 202 6.15 2.77 -14.84
N GLY A 203 4.97 2.20 -15.03
CA GLY A 203 4.10 1.72 -13.96
C GLY A 203 3.17 2.77 -13.37
N LEU A 204 3.62 4.03 -13.23
CA LEU A 204 2.78 5.15 -12.78
C LEU A 204 3.29 6.46 -13.33
N THR A 205 2.42 7.28 -13.90
CA THR A 205 2.72 8.65 -14.34
C THR A 205 2.01 9.67 -13.44
N THR A 206 2.47 10.92 -13.46
CA THR A 206 1.74 12.01 -12.78
C THR A 206 0.37 12.27 -13.40
N THR A 207 0.16 11.92 -14.67
CA THR A 207 -1.14 11.96 -15.32
C THR A 207 -2.10 10.94 -14.73
N ASP A 208 -1.64 9.70 -14.53
CA ASP A 208 -2.43 8.64 -13.89
C ASP A 208 -2.82 9.03 -12.46
N MET A 209 -1.87 9.59 -11.70
CA MET A 209 -2.12 10.06 -10.34
C MET A 209 -3.22 11.13 -10.29
N LYS A 210 -3.19 12.10 -11.22
CA LYS A 210 -4.22 13.14 -11.31
C LYS A 210 -5.58 12.55 -11.67
N ALA A 211 -5.63 11.57 -12.56
CA ALA A 211 -6.86 10.86 -12.91
C ALA A 211 -7.44 10.10 -11.72
N TYR A 212 -6.64 9.33 -11.01
CA TYR A 212 -7.05 8.62 -9.79
C TYR A 212 -7.53 9.58 -8.69
N ASN A 213 -6.81 10.68 -8.45
CA ASN A 213 -7.22 11.70 -7.49
C ASN A 213 -8.54 12.37 -7.87
N ALA A 214 -8.79 12.63 -9.16
CA ALA A 214 -10.05 13.18 -9.64
C ALA A 214 -11.21 12.21 -9.42
N LEU A 215 -11.02 10.92 -9.74
CA LEU A 215 -12.03 9.88 -9.50
C LEU A 215 -12.31 9.72 -7.99
N ARG A 216 -11.27 9.63 -7.16
CA ARG A 216 -11.39 9.49 -5.70
C ARG A 216 -12.09 10.67 -5.06
N SER A 217 -11.78 11.90 -5.48
CA SER A 217 -12.38 13.12 -4.93
C SER A 217 -13.77 13.43 -5.50
N GLY A 218 -14.18 12.77 -6.59
CA GLY A 218 -15.37 13.15 -7.36
C GLY A 218 -15.24 14.56 -7.97
N GLY A 219 -14.02 14.96 -8.36
CA GLY A 219 -13.68 16.26 -8.90
C GLY A 219 -13.64 17.40 -7.86
N ARG A 220 -13.84 17.11 -6.57
CA ARG A 220 -13.79 18.11 -5.50
C ARG A 220 -12.35 18.44 -5.13
N LYS A 221 -12.08 19.70 -4.81
CA LYS A 221 -10.82 20.10 -4.20
C LYS A 221 -10.84 19.74 -2.70
N ILE A 222 -10.00 18.79 -2.29
CA ILE A 222 -9.83 18.38 -0.90
C ILE A 222 -8.58 19.08 -0.35
N THR A 223 -8.69 19.76 0.79
CA THR A 223 -7.59 20.47 1.45
C THR A 223 -7.63 20.25 2.94
N GLY A 224 -6.45 20.07 3.58
CA GLY A 224 -6.33 19.93 5.02
C GLY A 224 -6.96 18.65 5.58
N ASP A 225 -7.09 17.60 4.75
CA ASP A 225 -7.68 16.33 5.15
C ASP A 225 -6.61 15.21 5.09
N PRO A 226 -6.03 14.81 6.22
CA PRO A 226 -5.01 13.77 6.27
C PRO A 226 -5.56 12.39 5.91
N SER A 227 -6.86 12.18 5.93
CA SER A 227 -7.46 10.93 5.45
C SER A 227 -7.49 10.84 3.91
N PHE A 228 -7.34 11.98 3.23
CA PHE A 228 -7.16 12.05 1.78
C PHE A 228 -5.68 12.03 1.39
N LYS A 229 -4.86 12.88 2.01
CA LYS A 229 -3.41 12.98 1.79
C LYS A 229 -2.72 13.17 3.15
N PRO A 230 -2.06 12.16 3.72
CA PRO A 230 -1.46 12.21 5.07
C PRO A 230 -0.53 13.39 5.30
N LEU A 231 0.23 13.84 4.30
CA LEU A 231 1.10 15.03 4.40
C LEU A 231 0.33 16.37 4.51
N MET A 232 -0.99 16.36 4.42
CA MET A 232 -1.83 17.54 4.72
C MET A 232 -2.09 17.73 6.22
N ASP A 233 -1.72 16.76 7.08
CA ASP A 233 -1.80 16.94 8.54
C ASP A 233 -0.79 18.00 8.98
N THR A 234 -1.15 18.71 10.02
CA THR A 234 -0.29 19.71 10.69
C THR A 234 0.31 19.20 12.00
N ASP A 235 -0.14 18.02 12.45
CA ASP A 235 0.34 17.37 13.67
C ASP A 235 0.72 15.91 13.39
N PHE A 236 2.01 15.59 13.49
CA PHE A 236 2.56 14.26 13.31
C PHE A 236 2.92 13.59 14.65
N SER A 237 2.57 14.22 15.79
CA SER A 237 2.82 13.65 17.11
C SER A 237 1.96 12.42 17.37
N GLY A 238 2.49 11.49 18.17
CA GLY A 238 1.76 10.28 18.57
C GLY A 238 1.55 9.23 17.47
N LEU A 239 2.08 9.46 16.27
CA LEU A 239 2.04 8.45 15.20
C LEU A 239 2.97 7.27 15.53
N PRO A 240 2.60 6.05 15.14
CA PRO A 240 3.37 4.85 15.46
C PRO A 240 4.72 4.80 14.71
N PRO A 241 5.67 3.96 15.17
CA PRO A 241 6.89 3.69 14.42
C PRO A 241 6.59 3.32 12.97
N THR A 242 7.26 4.00 12.04
CA THR A 242 6.96 3.99 10.61
C THR A 242 8.16 3.55 9.79
N ILE A 243 8.00 2.54 8.96
CA ILE A 243 8.99 2.12 7.97
C ILE A 243 8.37 2.26 6.58
N MET A 244 9.11 2.92 5.69
CA MET A 244 8.68 3.18 4.31
C MET A 244 9.67 2.58 3.34
N VAL A 245 9.15 1.92 2.29
CA VAL A 245 9.96 1.42 1.17
C VAL A 245 9.44 2.04 -0.11
N SER A 246 10.20 2.93 -0.72
CA SER A 246 9.83 3.58 -1.98
C SER A 246 10.50 2.92 -3.19
N ALA A 247 10.17 3.37 -4.39
CA ALA A 247 10.86 3.07 -5.63
C ALA A 247 11.53 4.35 -6.15
N ASP A 248 12.80 4.30 -6.53
CA ASP A 248 13.53 5.50 -6.96
C ASP A 248 13.07 6.05 -8.33
N CYS A 249 12.52 5.19 -9.18
CA CYS A 249 11.96 5.57 -10.47
C CYS A 249 10.41 5.70 -10.40
N ASP A 250 9.91 6.51 -9.46
CA ASP A 250 8.49 6.68 -9.16
C ASP A 250 8.20 8.16 -8.88
N PRO A 251 7.14 8.77 -9.44
CA PRO A 251 6.75 10.12 -9.07
C PRO A 251 6.46 10.28 -7.57
N LEU A 252 6.08 9.22 -6.85
CA LEU A 252 5.79 9.22 -5.42
C LEU A 252 7.02 9.07 -4.52
N ASN A 253 8.24 8.94 -5.09
CA ASN A 253 9.44 8.65 -4.30
C ASN A 253 9.67 9.65 -3.16
N ASP A 254 9.50 10.96 -3.44
CA ASP A 254 9.77 12.03 -2.47
C ASP A 254 8.74 12.12 -1.33
N ASP A 255 7.57 11.48 -1.45
CA ASP A 255 6.59 11.42 -0.38
C ASP A 255 7.13 10.72 0.88
N CYS A 256 7.99 9.71 0.69
CA CYS A 256 8.58 8.97 1.80
C CYS A 256 9.55 9.81 2.64
N PRO A 257 10.58 10.48 2.08
CA PRO A 257 11.43 11.35 2.88
C PRO A 257 10.68 12.53 3.48
N ASP A 258 9.73 13.15 2.78
CA ASP A 258 8.92 14.25 3.31
C ASP A 258 8.10 13.79 4.55
N TYR A 259 7.50 12.60 4.49
CA TYR A 259 6.72 12.04 5.60
C TYR A 259 7.61 11.59 6.76
N ARG A 260 8.79 10.98 6.46
CA ARG A 260 9.81 10.66 7.46
C ARG A 260 10.22 11.90 8.25
N ASP A 261 10.55 12.97 7.54
CA ASP A 261 11.07 14.19 8.15
C ASP A 261 10.01 14.85 9.03
N ALA A 262 8.74 14.83 8.62
CA ALA A 262 7.64 15.31 9.46
C ALA A 262 7.46 14.47 10.73
N LEU A 263 7.54 13.15 10.64
CA LEU A 263 7.49 12.24 11.80
C LEU A 263 8.66 12.47 12.76
N LEU A 264 9.89 12.57 12.26
CA LEU A 264 11.08 12.81 13.08
C LEU A 264 11.03 14.19 13.75
N ALA A 265 10.57 15.23 13.05
CA ALA A 265 10.39 16.56 13.61
C ALA A 265 9.37 16.58 14.76
N ALA A 266 8.37 15.69 14.73
CA ALA A 266 7.40 15.51 15.80
C ALA A 266 7.89 14.58 16.94
N GLY A 267 9.15 14.11 16.91
CA GLY A 267 9.73 13.21 17.92
C GLY A 267 9.35 11.73 17.73
N GLY A 268 8.77 11.37 16.59
CA GLY A 268 8.42 10.00 16.26
C GLY A 268 9.60 9.16 15.78
N LYS A 269 9.35 7.89 15.45
CA LYS A 269 10.32 6.96 14.85
C LYS A 269 9.94 6.71 13.40
N ALA A 270 10.83 7.06 12.47
CA ALA A 270 10.60 6.85 11.05
C ALA A 270 11.90 6.45 10.34
N HIS A 271 11.80 5.49 9.45
CA HIS A 271 12.88 5.06 8.57
C HIS A 271 12.39 4.94 7.13
N TRP A 272 13.23 5.31 6.18
CA TRP A 272 12.94 5.22 4.76
C TRP A 272 14.03 4.45 4.04
N VAL A 273 13.61 3.45 3.29
CA VAL A 273 14.45 2.64 2.40
C VAL A 273 14.09 2.99 0.97
N GLU A 274 15.06 3.51 0.22
CA GLU A 274 14.88 3.80 -1.19
C GLU A 274 15.22 2.58 -2.04
N GLY A 275 14.23 1.99 -2.69
CA GLY A 275 14.39 0.85 -3.60
C GLY A 275 15.03 1.26 -4.92
N LYS A 276 16.36 1.10 -5.01
CA LYS A 276 17.13 1.48 -6.19
C LYS A 276 16.81 0.62 -7.40
N GLY A 277 16.64 1.28 -8.56
CA GLY A 277 16.31 0.59 -9.81
C GLY A 277 14.91 -0.01 -9.82
N LEU A 278 14.02 0.42 -8.92
CA LEU A 278 12.63 -0.02 -8.85
C LEU A 278 11.68 1.02 -9.42
N ILE A 279 10.50 0.56 -9.82
CA ILE A 279 9.38 1.37 -10.30
C ILE A 279 8.17 1.18 -9.40
N HIS A 280 7.17 2.05 -9.53
CA HIS A 280 5.88 1.87 -8.86
C HIS A 280 5.29 0.48 -9.18
N GLY A 281 4.73 -0.20 -8.16
CA GLY A 281 4.16 -1.53 -8.33
C GLY A 281 5.18 -2.68 -8.37
N PHE A 282 6.43 -2.45 -7.94
CA PHE A 282 7.51 -3.46 -7.95
C PHE A 282 7.17 -4.74 -7.15
N LEU A 283 6.20 -4.72 -6.27
CA LEU A 283 5.75 -5.92 -5.55
C LEU A 283 5.44 -7.09 -6.50
N ARG A 284 4.97 -6.80 -7.72
CA ARG A 284 4.67 -7.83 -8.71
C ARG A 284 5.91 -8.43 -9.36
N ALA A 285 7.07 -7.76 -9.21
CA ALA A 285 8.36 -8.24 -9.72
C ALA A 285 9.15 -9.07 -8.68
N ARG A 286 8.69 -9.21 -7.43
CA ARG A 286 9.42 -9.83 -6.31
C ARG A 286 9.91 -11.26 -6.56
N HIS A 287 9.27 -12.00 -7.48
CA HIS A 287 9.70 -13.35 -7.88
C HIS A 287 10.60 -13.38 -9.10
N THR A 288 10.73 -12.26 -9.83
CA THR A 288 11.41 -12.23 -11.13
C THR A 288 12.54 -11.21 -11.22
N ALA A 289 12.66 -10.31 -10.23
CA ALA A 289 13.71 -9.31 -10.20
C ALA A 289 14.34 -9.23 -8.80
N GLU A 290 15.69 -9.33 -8.76
CA GLU A 290 16.44 -9.33 -7.49
C GLU A 290 16.18 -8.07 -6.65
N PRO A 291 16.23 -6.83 -7.20
CA PRO A 291 15.97 -5.64 -6.39
C PRO A 291 14.55 -5.62 -5.76
N ALA A 292 13.55 -6.17 -6.46
CA ALA A 292 12.20 -6.26 -5.93
C ALA A 292 12.06 -7.33 -4.85
N ARG A 293 12.82 -8.43 -4.95
CA ARG A 293 12.91 -9.48 -3.94
C ARG A 293 13.55 -8.95 -2.66
N GLU A 294 14.67 -8.23 -2.79
CA GLU A 294 15.34 -7.58 -1.66
C GLU A 294 14.43 -6.57 -0.96
N ALA A 295 13.75 -5.71 -1.72
CA ALA A 295 12.78 -4.75 -1.17
C ALA A 295 11.61 -5.45 -0.46
N PHE A 296 11.12 -6.58 -0.98
CA PHE A 296 10.08 -7.36 -0.31
C PHE A 296 10.56 -8.05 0.97
N ALA A 297 11.80 -8.52 1.00
CA ALA A 297 12.43 -9.05 2.21
C ALA A 297 12.57 -7.96 3.29
N GLU A 298 12.93 -6.74 2.92
CA GLU A 298 12.95 -5.59 3.82
C GLU A 298 11.56 -5.27 4.38
N ILE A 299 10.52 -5.26 3.53
CA ILE A 299 9.13 -5.06 3.94
C ILE A 299 8.70 -6.10 4.98
N THR A 300 8.94 -7.39 4.70
CA THR A 300 8.53 -8.47 5.62
C THR A 300 9.33 -8.44 6.93
N SER A 301 10.61 -8.08 6.87
CA SER A 301 11.46 -7.88 8.06
C SER A 301 10.98 -6.72 8.93
N ALA A 302 10.59 -5.61 8.29
CA ALA A 302 10.01 -4.45 8.96
C ALA A 302 8.70 -4.81 9.68
N VAL A 303 7.79 -5.51 8.99
CA VAL A 303 6.53 -6.00 9.59
C VAL A 303 6.81 -6.92 10.77
N ALA A 304 7.77 -7.84 10.63
CA ALA A 304 8.14 -8.78 11.70
C ALA A 304 8.70 -8.04 12.93
N ALA A 305 9.60 -7.07 12.74
CA ALA A 305 10.20 -6.30 13.81
C ALA A 305 9.15 -5.47 14.57
N LEU A 306 8.34 -4.68 13.83
CA LEU A 306 7.28 -3.88 14.44
C LEU A 306 6.25 -4.73 15.19
N GLY A 307 5.92 -5.92 14.66
CA GLY A 307 5.01 -6.87 15.31
C GLY A 307 5.55 -7.45 16.64
N ARG A 308 6.89 -7.40 16.85
CA ARG A 308 7.53 -7.72 18.14
C ARG A 308 7.71 -6.51 19.05
N GLY A 309 7.31 -5.30 18.59
CA GLY A 309 7.58 -4.04 19.28
C GLY A 309 9.05 -3.60 19.20
N GLU A 310 9.80 -4.12 18.24
CA GLU A 310 11.20 -3.79 18.01
C GLU A 310 11.34 -2.66 16.98
N TRP A 311 12.32 -1.79 17.21
CA TRP A 311 12.72 -0.79 16.24
C TRP A 311 14.08 -1.20 15.64
N PRO A 312 14.13 -1.60 14.36
CA PRO A 312 15.33 -2.19 13.79
C PRO A 312 16.39 -1.18 13.33
N TYR A 313 16.14 0.15 13.42
CA TYR A 313 17.03 1.22 12.93
C TYR A 313 17.50 2.16 14.01
#